data_f1c3e231fed0d39dba410775930a0b65
#
_entry.id   f1c3e231fed0d39dba410775930a0b65
#
_cell.length_a   1.000
_cell.length_b   1.000
_cell.length_c   1.000
_cell.angle_alpha   90.00
_cell.angle_beta   90.00
_cell.angle_gamma   90.00
#
_symmetry.space_group_name_H-M   'P 1'
#
loop_
_entity.id
_entity.type
_entity.pdbx_description
1 polymer ?
#
loop_
_entity_poly.entity_id
_entity_poly.type
_entity_poly.pdbx_seq_one_letter_code
_entity_poly.pdbx_strand_id
1 'polypeptide(L)'
;MKKSLQLANLGYNLMDQKRNVLIKEMMTLLDDVKLIRDQITSSYQEAYDALQEANISMGLITDIVNSTPEDYGISIAYRSVMGVEIPKIAYDKQPLKMTYDIERSNSKVDYAYNCFYNVKQLTVLLAEVENSVYRLANTIRKTQKRANALRNISIPRFESTITVSYTHLT
;
A
#
# COMPACT_ATOMS: atom_id res chain seq x y z
N MET A 1 -32.63 28.00 -1.38
CA MET A 1 -33.01 26.64 -0.92
C MET A 1 -33.02 25.59 -2.02
N LYS A 2 -33.80 25.73 -3.13
CA LYS A 2 -33.79 24.72 -4.24
C LYS A 2 -32.39 24.48 -4.83
N LYS A 3 -31.59 25.53 -5.06
CA LYS A 3 -30.20 25.41 -5.53
C LYS A 3 -29.30 24.65 -4.55
N SER A 4 -29.50 24.82 -3.24
CA SER A 4 -28.72 24.11 -2.20
C SER A 4 -29.06 22.61 -2.18
N LEU A 5 -30.32 22.24 -2.36
CA LEU A 5 -30.75 20.86 -2.50
C LEU A 5 -30.14 20.20 -3.74
N GLN A 6 -30.19 20.88 -4.88
CA GLN A 6 -29.58 20.39 -6.12
C GLN A 6 -28.06 20.18 -5.96
N LEU A 7 -27.38 21.13 -5.29
CA LEU A 7 -25.94 21.02 -5.00
C LEU A 7 -25.65 19.86 -4.07
N ALA A 8 -26.48 19.63 -3.04
CA ALA A 8 -26.32 18.50 -2.12
C ALA A 8 -26.49 17.15 -2.82
N ASN A 9 -27.48 17.02 -3.70
CA ASN A 9 -27.68 15.82 -4.50
C ASN A 9 -26.54 15.58 -5.49
N LEU A 10 -26.05 16.61 -6.17
CA LEU A 10 -24.89 16.51 -7.04
C LEU A 10 -23.64 16.10 -6.23
N GLY A 11 -23.43 16.72 -5.08
CA GLY A 11 -22.32 16.37 -4.18
C GLY A 11 -22.38 14.93 -3.69
N TYR A 12 -23.57 14.43 -3.35
CA TYR A 12 -23.75 13.02 -2.99
C TYR A 12 -23.37 12.09 -4.14
N ASN A 13 -23.88 12.34 -5.35
CA ASN A 13 -23.59 11.51 -6.52
C ASN A 13 -22.08 11.48 -6.84
N LEU A 14 -21.43 12.64 -6.77
CA LEU A 14 -19.97 12.73 -7.00
C LEU A 14 -19.17 11.96 -5.93
N MET A 15 -19.59 12.03 -4.66
CA MET A 15 -18.95 11.28 -3.57
C MET A 15 -19.15 9.77 -3.75
N ASP A 16 -20.33 9.35 -4.19
CA ASP A 16 -20.62 7.95 -4.45
C ASP A 16 -19.80 7.38 -5.62
N GLN A 17 -19.74 8.14 -6.72
CA GLN A 17 -18.88 7.77 -7.87
C GLN A 17 -17.41 7.70 -7.47
N LYS A 18 -16.91 8.70 -6.74
CA LYS A 18 -15.54 8.69 -6.23
C LYS A 18 -15.27 7.46 -5.39
N ARG A 19 -16.16 7.13 -4.45
CA ARG A 19 -16.05 5.92 -3.61
C ARG A 19 -15.94 4.65 -4.46
N ASN A 20 -16.81 4.49 -5.45
CA ASN A 20 -16.86 3.30 -6.28
C ASN A 20 -15.57 3.10 -7.10
N VAL A 21 -15.00 4.18 -7.64
CA VAL A 21 -13.71 4.12 -8.33
C VAL A 21 -12.57 3.73 -7.38
N LEU A 22 -12.54 4.32 -6.17
CA LEU A 22 -11.52 4.00 -5.17
C LEU A 22 -11.63 2.55 -4.68
N ILE A 23 -12.85 2.02 -4.53
CA ILE A 23 -13.07 0.60 -4.17
C ILE A 23 -12.53 -0.31 -5.28
N LYS A 24 -12.82 0.00 -6.55
CA LYS A 24 -12.33 -0.80 -7.67
C LYS A 24 -10.79 -0.84 -7.70
N GLU A 25 -10.14 0.30 -7.55
CA GLU A 25 -8.67 0.38 -7.47
C GLU A 25 -8.12 -0.42 -6.28
N MET A 26 -8.75 -0.29 -5.10
CA MET A 26 -8.36 -1.03 -3.92
C MET A 26 -8.49 -2.55 -4.10
N MET A 27 -9.54 -3.02 -4.76
CA MET A 27 -9.74 -4.47 -5.01
C MET A 27 -8.66 -5.04 -5.91
N THR A 28 -8.27 -4.31 -6.96
CA THR A 28 -7.15 -4.71 -7.83
C THR A 28 -5.85 -4.86 -7.02
N LEU A 29 -5.54 -3.88 -6.16
CA LEU A 29 -4.34 -3.95 -5.31
C LEU A 29 -4.39 -5.06 -4.26
N LEU A 30 -5.57 -5.42 -3.76
CA LEU A 30 -5.72 -6.52 -2.80
C LEU A 30 -5.41 -7.89 -3.41
N ASP A 31 -5.73 -8.09 -4.68
CA ASP A 31 -5.37 -9.32 -5.38
C ASP A 31 -3.85 -9.41 -5.58
N ASP A 32 -3.19 -8.30 -5.91
CA ASP A 32 -1.73 -8.21 -5.97
C ASP A 32 -1.08 -8.51 -4.61
N VAL A 33 -1.64 -7.98 -3.50
CA VAL A 33 -1.13 -8.23 -2.13
C VAL A 33 -1.13 -9.72 -1.81
N LYS A 34 -2.19 -10.45 -2.15
CA LYS A 34 -2.28 -11.90 -1.85
C LYS A 34 -1.16 -12.66 -2.55
N LEU A 35 -0.98 -12.42 -3.85
CA LEU A 35 0.07 -13.07 -4.64
C LEU A 35 1.46 -12.77 -4.09
N ILE A 36 1.74 -11.51 -3.75
CA ILE A 36 3.03 -11.10 -3.20
C ILE A 36 3.26 -11.74 -1.83
N ARG A 37 2.25 -11.83 -0.96
CA ARG A 37 2.37 -12.46 0.36
C ARG A 37 2.73 -13.94 0.27
N ASP A 38 2.10 -14.66 -0.63
CA ASP A 38 2.39 -16.09 -0.82
C ASP A 38 3.83 -16.28 -1.32
N GLN A 39 4.27 -15.44 -2.25
CA GLN A 39 5.65 -15.44 -2.75
C GLN A 39 6.65 -15.06 -1.66
N ILE A 40 6.36 -14.05 -0.85
CA ILE A 40 7.24 -13.64 0.26
C ILE A 40 7.38 -14.76 1.28
N THR A 41 6.29 -15.43 1.66
CA THR A 41 6.34 -16.50 2.65
C THR A 41 7.24 -17.65 2.19
N SER A 42 7.10 -18.07 0.95
CA SER A 42 7.97 -19.12 0.38
C SER A 42 9.42 -18.68 0.25
N SER A 43 9.66 -17.43 -0.18
CA SER A 43 11.02 -16.89 -0.33
C SER A 43 11.73 -16.69 1.01
N TYR A 44 11.00 -16.30 2.07
CA TYR A 44 11.56 -16.24 3.42
C TYR A 44 11.97 -17.64 3.93
N GLN A 45 11.14 -18.64 3.71
CA GLN A 45 11.46 -20.01 4.11
C GLN A 45 12.73 -20.48 3.43
N GLU A 46 12.83 -20.31 2.11
CA GLU A 46 14.04 -20.65 1.34
C GLU A 46 15.27 -19.88 1.84
N ALA A 47 15.13 -18.58 2.12
CA ALA A 47 16.24 -17.76 2.62
C ALA A 47 16.72 -18.20 4.01
N TYR A 48 15.82 -18.56 4.92
CA TYR A 48 16.18 -19.06 6.24
C TYR A 48 16.78 -20.47 6.19
N ASP A 49 16.30 -21.34 5.32
CA ASP A 49 16.88 -22.66 5.09
C ASP A 49 18.32 -22.54 4.55
N ALA A 50 18.53 -21.64 3.58
CA ALA A 50 19.85 -21.32 3.06
C ALA A 50 20.79 -20.73 4.13
N LEU A 51 20.28 -19.85 5.01
CA LEU A 51 21.01 -19.30 6.12
C LEU A 51 21.42 -20.37 7.13
N GLN A 52 20.53 -21.30 7.44
CA GLN A 52 20.81 -22.42 8.32
C GLN A 52 21.93 -23.31 7.75
N GLU A 53 21.88 -23.61 6.45
CA GLU A 53 22.97 -24.37 5.79
C GLU A 53 24.29 -23.63 5.81
N ALA A 54 24.30 -22.31 5.62
CA ALA A 54 25.49 -21.47 5.72
C ALA A 54 26.10 -21.53 7.14
N ASN A 55 25.27 -21.40 8.18
CA ASN A 55 25.68 -21.47 9.58
C ASN A 55 26.23 -22.87 9.95
N ILE A 56 25.65 -23.95 9.43
CA ILE A 56 26.16 -25.31 9.66
C ILE A 56 27.54 -25.48 9.03
N SER A 57 27.79 -24.87 7.87
CA SER A 57 29.04 -25.06 7.12
C SER A 57 30.21 -24.20 7.65
N MET A 58 29.93 -23.02 8.20
CA MET A 58 30.95 -22.04 8.57
C MET A 58 30.90 -21.59 10.04
N GLY A 59 29.91 -22.03 10.80
CA GLY A 59 29.60 -21.48 12.12
C GLY A 59 28.78 -20.19 12.02
N LEU A 60 28.74 -19.45 13.13
CA LEU A 60 27.97 -18.18 13.16
C LEU A 60 28.59 -17.14 12.22
N ILE A 61 27.85 -16.74 11.19
CA ILE A 61 28.29 -15.78 10.17
C ILE A 61 28.03 -14.30 10.60
N THR A 62 27.89 -14.04 11.90
CA THR A 62 27.57 -12.70 12.45
C THR A 62 28.55 -11.63 11.98
N ASP A 63 29.84 -11.95 11.90
CA ASP A 63 30.87 -11.00 11.46
C ASP A 63 30.70 -10.62 9.98
N ILE A 64 30.31 -11.58 9.14
CA ILE A 64 30.03 -11.35 7.72
C ILE A 64 28.79 -10.45 7.57
N VAL A 65 27.74 -10.71 8.33
CA VAL A 65 26.50 -9.89 8.33
C VAL A 65 26.80 -8.47 8.78
N ASN A 66 27.55 -8.28 9.85
CA ASN A 66 27.91 -6.95 10.37
C ASN A 66 28.80 -6.15 9.42
N SER A 67 29.57 -6.80 8.55
CA SER A 67 30.39 -6.14 7.53
C SER A 67 29.59 -5.70 6.30
N THR A 68 28.35 -6.14 6.16
CA THR A 68 27.49 -5.79 5.01
C THR A 68 26.95 -4.37 5.21
N PRO A 69 27.20 -3.42 4.29
CA PRO A 69 26.71 -2.05 4.43
C PRO A 69 25.19 -1.98 4.32
N GLU A 70 24.61 -1.04 5.04
CA GLU A 70 23.19 -0.73 4.90
C GLU A 70 22.87 -0.16 3.52
N ASP A 71 21.74 -0.55 2.96
CA ASP A 71 21.29 -0.10 1.65
C ASP A 71 20.25 1.01 1.79
N TYR A 72 20.57 2.19 1.25
CA TYR A 72 19.72 3.38 1.23
C TYR A 72 19.09 3.65 -0.14
N GLY A 73 19.12 2.68 -1.07
CA GLY A 73 18.66 2.83 -2.47
C GLY A 73 17.15 2.93 -2.67
N ILE A 74 16.37 3.20 -1.63
CA ILE A 74 14.91 3.33 -1.71
C ILE A 74 14.54 4.79 -1.93
N SER A 75 13.83 5.08 -3.05
CA SER A 75 13.22 6.38 -3.29
C SER A 75 11.70 6.24 -3.40
N ILE A 76 10.97 7.24 -2.86
CA ILE A 76 9.51 7.22 -2.84
C ILE A 76 9.00 8.33 -3.75
N ALA A 77 8.29 7.95 -4.81
CA ALA A 77 7.50 8.84 -5.62
C ALA A 77 6.01 8.72 -5.24
N TYR A 78 5.18 9.65 -5.68
CA TYR A 78 3.74 9.57 -5.46
C TYR A 78 2.99 9.68 -6.77
N ARG A 79 1.95 8.84 -6.94
CA ARG A 79 0.95 9.00 -8.00
C ARG A 79 -0.39 9.37 -7.36
N SER A 80 -1.20 10.16 -8.07
CA SER A 80 -2.53 10.55 -7.58
C SER A 80 -3.61 9.73 -8.29
N VAL A 81 -4.48 9.09 -7.49
CA VAL A 81 -5.68 8.40 -7.96
C VAL A 81 -6.89 9.07 -7.31
N MET A 82 -7.70 9.75 -8.09
CA MET A 82 -8.87 10.50 -7.61
C MET A 82 -8.55 11.45 -6.43
N GLY A 83 -7.36 12.09 -6.44
CA GLY A 83 -6.90 12.99 -5.38
C GLY A 83 -6.43 12.26 -4.11
N VAL A 84 -6.11 10.97 -4.21
CA VAL A 84 -5.41 10.20 -3.18
C VAL A 84 -3.98 9.99 -3.64
N GLU A 85 -3.02 10.44 -2.87
CA GLU A 85 -1.62 10.21 -3.13
C GLU A 85 -1.25 8.78 -2.73
N ILE A 86 -0.88 7.97 -3.71
CA ILE A 86 -0.46 6.59 -3.56
C ILE A 86 1.07 6.54 -3.72
N PRO A 87 1.81 5.98 -2.76
CA PRO A 87 3.25 5.86 -2.89
C PRO A 87 3.59 4.87 -4.00
N LYS A 88 4.62 5.19 -4.75
CA LYS A 88 5.29 4.30 -5.67
C LYS A 88 6.76 4.25 -5.27
N ILE A 89 7.21 3.08 -4.87
CA ILE A 89 8.57 2.89 -4.40
C ILE A 89 9.44 2.54 -5.62
N ALA A 90 10.43 3.38 -5.90
CA ALA A 90 11.48 3.05 -6.83
C ALA A 90 12.68 2.55 -6.03
N TYR A 91 13.00 1.28 -6.20
CA TYR A 91 14.20 0.66 -5.69
C TYR A 91 15.22 0.56 -6.80
N ASP A 92 16.35 1.23 -6.62
CA ASP A 92 17.45 1.14 -7.55
C ASP A 92 18.10 -0.24 -7.39
N LYS A 93 17.84 -1.11 -8.37
CA LYS A 93 18.43 -2.46 -8.41
C LYS A 93 19.93 -2.33 -8.62
N GLN A 94 20.66 -2.06 -7.56
CA GLN A 94 22.10 -2.16 -7.63
C GLN A 94 22.49 -3.61 -7.98
N PRO A 95 23.43 -3.81 -8.90
CA PRO A 95 23.95 -5.14 -9.15
C PRO A 95 24.45 -5.71 -7.83
N LEU A 96 24.16 -6.99 -7.59
CA LEU A 96 24.67 -7.74 -6.45
C LEU A 96 26.18 -7.54 -6.33
N LYS A 97 26.62 -6.52 -5.60
CA LYS A 97 28.00 -6.41 -5.17
C LYS A 97 28.12 -7.23 -3.88
N MET A 98 28.83 -8.32 -3.96
CA MET A 98 29.31 -9.02 -2.77
C MET A 98 30.21 -8.02 -2.02
N THR A 99 29.68 -7.42 -0.98
CA THR A 99 30.34 -6.37 -0.18
C THR A 99 31.06 -6.93 1.03
N TYR A 100 30.92 -8.23 1.26
CA TYR A 100 31.63 -8.95 2.31
C TYR A 100 32.93 -9.60 1.78
N ASP A 101 33.82 -9.95 2.71
CA ASP A 101 35.12 -10.52 2.42
C ASP A 101 35.00 -11.90 1.78
N ILE A 102 35.29 -11.99 0.48
CA ILE A 102 35.14 -13.22 -0.33
C ILE A 102 36.08 -14.33 0.19
N GLU A 103 37.22 -13.99 0.75
CA GLU A 103 38.18 -14.97 1.29
C GLU A 103 37.62 -15.70 2.52
N ARG A 104 36.64 -15.11 3.19
CA ARG A 104 35.99 -15.67 4.39
C ARG A 104 34.59 -16.20 4.10
N SER A 105 34.15 -16.23 2.84
CA SER A 105 32.81 -16.70 2.46
C SER A 105 32.85 -18.09 1.80
N ASN A 106 31.70 -18.74 1.80
CA ASN A 106 31.46 -20.01 1.12
C ASN A 106 30.29 -19.85 0.16
N SER A 107 30.22 -20.67 -0.88
CA SER A 107 29.12 -20.74 -1.84
C SER A 107 27.73 -20.80 -1.19
N LYS A 108 27.60 -21.36 0.02
CA LYS A 108 26.35 -21.38 0.79
C LYS A 108 25.98 -20.02 1.35
N VAL A 109 26.94 -19.22 1.76
CA VAL A 109 26.74 -17.82 2.19
C VAL A 109 26.29 -16.98 1.00
N ASP A 110 26.92 -17.17 -0.15
CA ASP A 110 26.54 -16.46 -1.39
C ASP A 110 25.12 -16.80 -1.80
N TYR A 111 24.71 -18.06 -1.69
CA TYR A 111 23.34 -18.48 -1.96
C TYR A 111 22.34 -17.86 -0.97
N ALA A 112 22.62 -17.89 0.33
CA ALA A 112 21.78 -17.25 1.34
C ALA A 112 21.67 -15.74 1.09
N TYR A 113 22.76 -15.05 0.76
CA TYR A 113 22.75 -13.63 0.42
C TYR A 113 21.84 -13.33 -0.78
N ASN A 114 21.89 -14.15 -1.84
CA ASN A 114 21.01 -14.04 -3.00
C ASN A 114 19.54 -14.22 -2.63
N CYS A 115 19.22 -15.22 -1.79
CA CYS A 115 17.85 -15.45 -1.32
C CYS A 115 17.33 -14.25 -0.54
N PHE A 116 18.09 -13.70 0.40
CA PHE A 116 17.70 -12.51 1.16
C PHE A 116 17.60 -11.26 0.29
N TYR A 117 18.43 -11.13 -0.74
CA TYR A 117 18.31 -10.03 -1.69
C TYR A 117 16.97 -10.09 -2.46
N ASN A 118 16.52 -11.28 -2.88
CA ASN A 118 15.22 -11.48 -3.51
C ASN A 118 14.07 -11.17 -2.55
N VAL A 119 14.15 -11.65 -1.30
CA VAL A 119 13.19 -11.33 -0.24
C VAL A 119 13.09 -9.84 -0.01
N LYS A 120 14.20 -9.11 0.01
CA LYS A 120 14.23 -7.66 0.15
C LYS A 120 13.43 -6.97 -0.96
N GLN A 121 13.61 -7.38 -2.23
CA GLN A 121 12.87 -6.81 -3.36
C GLN A 121 11.36 -7.03 -3.22
N LEU A 122 10.96 -8.25 -2.86
CA LEU A 122 9.54 -8.57 -2.63
C LEU A 122 8.96 -7.79 -1.44
N THR A 123 9.74 -7.60 -0.38
CA THR A 123 9.32 -6.80 0.80
C THR A 123 9.08 -5.33 0.45
N VAL A 124 9.93 -4.75 -0.39
CA VAL A 124 9.77 -3.37 -0.88
C VAL A 124 8.48 -3.25 -1.70
N LEU A 125 8.22 -4.22 -2.59
CA LEU A 125 7.00 -4.26 -3.39
C LEU A 125 5.75 -4.42 -2.51
N LEU A 126 5.79 -5.30 -1.51
CA LEU A 126 4.69 -5.47 -0.56
C LEU A 126 4.42 -4.17 0.20
N ALA A 127 5.46 -3.49 0.67
CA ALA A 127 5.32 -2.23 1.39
C ALA A 127 4.64 -1.14 0.55
N GLU A 128 4.96 -1.07 -0.76
CA GLU A 128 4.29 -0.17 -1.70
C GLU A 128 2.79 -0.44 -1.76
N VAL A 129 2.42 -1.71 -2.00
CA VAL A 129 1.02 -2.08 -2.23
C VAL A 129 0.21 -1.99 -0.93
N GLU A 130 0.74 -2.44 0.21
CA GLU A 130 0.05 -2.33 1.51
C GLU A 130 -0.19 -0.88 1.92
N ASN A 131 0.78 0.01 1.76
CA ASN A 131 0.59 1.44 2.04
C ASN A 131 -0.45 2.07 1.11
N SER A 132 -0.47 1.66 -0.16
CA SER A 132 -1.46 2.10 -1.14
C SER A 132 -2.88 1.69 -0.73
N VAL A 133 -3.07 0.43 -0.36
CA VAL A 133 -4.35 -0.10 0.13
C VAL A 133 -4.79 0.64 1.41
N TYR A 134 -3.88 0.87 2.36
CA TYR A 134 -4.20 1.59 3.59
C TYR A 134 -4.69 3.01 3.31
N ARG A 135 -4.01 3.77 2.43
CA ARG A 135 -4.40 5.14 2.06
C ARG A 135 -5.75 5.17 1.34
N LEU A 136 -5.98 4.24 0.43
CA LEU A 136 -7.26 4.10 -0.27
C LEU A 136 -8.38 3.77 0.71
N ALA A 137 -8.22 2.79 1.58
CA ALA A 137 -9.21 2.39 2.59
C ALA A 137 -9.60 3.54 3.51
N ASN A 138 -8.63 4.33 3.99
CA ASN A 138 -8.90 5.51 4.81
C ASN A 138 -9.70 6.58 4.04
N THR A 139 -9.37 6.79 2.77
CA THR A 139 -10.08 7.76 1.94
C THR A 139 -11.49 7.28 1.60
N ILE A 140 -11.68 6.00 1.31
CA ILE A 140 -13.00 5.38 1.10
C ILE A 140 -13.87 5.58 2.34
N ARG A 141 -13.34 5.31 3.54
CA ARG A 141 -14.05 5.53 4.82
C ARG A 141 -14.47 7.00 5.00
N LYS A 142 -13.58 7.96 4.72
CA LYS A 142 -13.88 9.40 4.80
C LYS A 142 -14.94 9.81 3.77
N THR A 143 -14.83 9.32 2.54
CA THR A 143 -15.79 9.60 1.45
C THR A 143 -17.16 9.01 1.77
N GLN A 144 -17.23 7.79 2.31
CA GLN A 144 -18.46 7.16 2.75
C GLN A 144 -19.16 7.95 3.86
N LYS A 145 -18.40 8.41 4.87
CA LYS A 145 -18.96 9.25 5.95
C LYS A 145 -19.57 10.54 5.39
N ARG A 146 -18.89 11.20 4.43
CA ARG A 146 -19.39 12.42 3.79
C ARG A 146 -20.65 12.16 2.94
N ALA A 147 -20.65 11.09 2.15
CA ALA A 147 -21.80 10.68 1.36
C ALA A 147 -23.02 10.39 2.27
N ASN A 148 -22.81 9.65 3.35
CA ASN A 148 -23.88 9.34 4.32
C ASN A 148 -24.41 10.62 5.01
N ALA A 149 -23.55 11.57 5.37
CA ALA A 149 -23.97 12.85 5.94
C ALA A 149 -24.80 13.68 4.95
N LEU A 150 -24.42 13.72 3.69
CA LEU A 150 -25.21 14.38 2.65
C LEU A 150 -26.58 13.73 2.49
N ARG A 151 -26.63 12.41 2.35
CA ARG A 151 -27.85 11.63 2.11
C ARG A 151 -28.81 11.66 3.30
N ASN A 152 -28.30 11.46 4.52
CA ASN A 152 -29.14 11.20 5.69
C ASN A 152 -29.42 12.45 6.54
N ILE A 153 -28.63 13.51 6.37
CA ILE A 153 -28.77 14.74 7.17
C ILE A 153 -29.06 15.93 6.29
N SER A 154 -28.18 16.23 5.30
CA SER A 154 -28.26 17.49 4.55
C SER A 154 -29.43 17.52 3.58
N ILE A 155 -29.63 16.47 2.80
CA ILE A 155 -30.73 16.37 1.81
C ILE A 155 -32.08 16.43 2.52
N PRO A 156 -32.41 15.59 3.52
CA PRO A 156 -33.70 15.65 4.23
C PRO A 156 -33.97 16.98 4.89
N ARG A 157 -32.91 17.63 5.46
CA ARG A 157 -33.02 18.95 6.05
C ARG A 157 -33.39 20.00 5.03
N PHE A 158 -32.81 20.00 3.83
CA PHE A 158 -33.18 20.92 2.76
C PHE A 158 -34.60 20.67 2.23
N GLU A 159 -34.99 19.41 2.11
CA GLU A 159 -36.33 19.00 1.68
C GLU A 159 -37.40 19.50 2.67
N SER A 160 -37.21 19.24 3.97
CA SER A 160 -38.16 19.72 5.01
C SER A 160 -38.23 21.22 5.04
N THR A 161 -37.12 21.94 4.95
CA THR A 161 -37.10 23.39 4.92
C THR A 161 -37.84 23.97 3.68
N ILE A 162 -37.69 23.31 2.53
CA ILE A 162 -38.42 23.70 1.31
C ILE A 162 -39.93 23.52 1.50
N THR A 163 -40.35 22.36 2.06
CA THR A 163 -41.75 22.03 2.31
C THR A 163 -42.39 23.05 3.24
N VAL A 164 -41.73 23.37 4.38
CA VAL A 164 -42.22 24.40 5.32
C VAL A 164 -42.32 25.76 4.66
N SER A 165 -41.35 26.16 3.82
CA SER A 165 -41.38 27.43 3.10
C SER A 165 -42.56 27.53 2.13
N TYR A 166 -43.00 26.41 1.53
CA TYR A 166 -44.17 26.41 0.65
C TYR A 166 -45.48 26.49 1.42
N THR A 167 -45.61 25.84 2.57
CA THR A 167 -46.84 25.89 3.42
C THR A 167 -47.06 27.25 4.06
N HIS A 168 -46.04 28.09 4.22
CA HIS A 168 -46.19 29.45 4.73
C HIS A 168 -46.49 30.49 3.64
N LEU A 169 -46.40 30.14 2.36
CA LEU A 169 -46.67 31.04 1.22
C LEU A 169 -48.07 30.84 0.57
N THR A 170 -48.80 29.85 1.05
CA THR A 170 -50.23 29.60 0.77
C THR A 170 -51.08 29.97 1.95
#